data_3bf5563e76d9b72ffd4488626c32b70b
#
_entry.id   3bf5563e76d9b72ffd4488626c32b70b
#
_cell.length_a   1.000
_cell.length_b   1.000
_cell.length_c   1.000
_cell.angle_alpha   90.00
_cell.angle_beta   90.00
_cell.angle_gamma   90.00
#
_symmetry.space_group_name_H-M   'P 1'
#
loop_
_entity.id
_entity.type
_entity.pdbx_description
1 polymer ?
#
loop_
_entity_poly.entity_id
_entity_poly.type
_entity_poly.pdbx_seq_one_letter_code
_entity_poly.pdbx_strand_id
1 'polypeptide(L)'
;TLPEHVWSWMAAYGDEVGRLCAMRMEPSDMVRREWHSLLEPSEPQPLYTVAVAPMLTTQWRQSTYYNSMCPYNSSSGQRTLAGCVAVAMAQVMRYWQHPQQGTGSNTYTSSTYGTISADFGNTTYAWSDMPATLTATSSDAAVAAVATLVFHAGVSVNMSYGTSASSATTASSNNINTVTAERALRTYFGYTPTLHSIRKEALGDSLWMDMLNTELVAGRPV
;
A
#
# COMPACT_ATOMS: atom_id res chain seq x y z
N THR A 1 12.46 18.43 -30.77
CA THR A 1 13.37 17.33 -30.36
C THR A 1 12.91 16.81 -29.04
N LEU A 2 12.75 15.50 -28.91
CA LEU A 2 12.39 14.85 -27.65
C LEU A 2 13.51 15.05 -26.61
N PRO A 3 13.19 15.20 -25.31
CA PRO A 3 14.19 15.30 -24.25
C PRO A 3 15.11 14.07 -24.23
N GLU A 4 16.36 14.25 -23.79
CA GLU A 4 17.41 13.20 -23.79
C GLU A 4 17.00 11.95 -23.00
N HIS A 5 16.30 12.12 -21.86
CA HIS A 5 15.82 11.00 -21.06
C HIS A 5 14.77 10.14 -21.80
N VAL A 6 14.00 10.72 -22.72
CA VAL A 6 13.04 9.97 -23.55
C VAL A 6 13.78 9.12 -24.58
N TRP A 7 14.83 9.68 -25.19
CA TRP A 7 15.69 8.92 -26.11
C TRP A 7 16.40 7.76 -25.42
N SER A 8 16.96 8.00 -24.24
CA SER A 8 17.62 6.94 -23.45
C SER A 8 16.65 5.83 -23.08
N TRP A 9 15.42 6.18 -22.71
CA TRP A 9 14.37 5.21 -22.38
C TRP A 9 13.96 4.40 -23.62
N MET A 10 13.74 5.05 -24.77
CA MET A 10 13.41 4.37 -26.03
C MET A 10 14.53 3.44 -26.51
N ALA A 11 15.78 3.85 -26.37
CA ALA A 11 16.94 3.03 -26.71
C ALA A 11 17.01 1.77 -25.82
N ALA A 12 16.84 1.91 -24.51
CA ALA A 12 16.82 0.77 -23.58
C ALA A 12 15.68 -0.22 -23.90
N TYR A 13 14.52 0.28 -24.29
CA TYR A 13 13.40 -0.55 -24.74
C TYR A 13 13.70 -1.28 -26.05
N GLY A 14 14.32 -0.59 -27.00
CA GLY A 14 14.75 -1.18 -28.27
C GLY A 14 15.77 -2.31 -28.08
N ASP A 15 16.73 -2.12 -27.19
CA ASP A 15 17.73 -3.13 -26.84
C ASP A 15 17.09 -4.35 -26.17
N GLU A 16 16.12 -4.15 -25.27
CA GLU A 16 15.40 -5.25 -24.63
C GLU A 16 14.57 -6.05 -25.65
N VAL A 17 13.83 -5.37 -26.51
CA VAL A 17 13.08 -6.02 -27.60
C VAL A 17 14.04 -6.80 -28.50
N GLY A 18 15.17 -6.21 -28.85
CA GLY A 18 16.20 -6.89 -29.67
C GLY A 18 16.71 -8.17 -28.99
N ARG A 19 16.98 -8.14 -27.69
CA ARG A 19 17.39 -9.33 -26.92
C ARG A 19 16.30 -10.40 -26.90
N LEU A 20 15.06 -10.04 -26.63
CA LEU A 20 13.93 -10.98 -26.60
C LEU A 20 13.70 -11.64 -27.96
N CYS A 21 13.81 -10.88 -29.04
CA CYS A 21 13.73 -11.41 -30.41
C CYS A 21 14.88 -12.37 -30.72
N ALA A 22 16.12 -12.02 -30.33
CA ALA A 22 17.28 -12.88 -30.51
C ALA A 22 17.17 -14.21 -29.73
N MET A 23 16.54 -14.18 -28.55
CA MET A 23 16.28 -15.36 -27.73
C MET A 23 15.07 -16.17 -28.23
N ARG A 24 14.40 -15.73 -29.29
CA ARG A 24 13.16 -16.34 -29.82
C ARG A 24 12.11 -16.60 -28.73
N MET A 25 12.01 -15.69 -27.78
CA MET A 25 10.99 -15.78 -26.73
C MET A 25 9.60 -15.52 -27.32
N GLU A 26 8.71 -16.46 -27.10
CA GLU A 26 7.30 -16.26 -27.46
C GLU A 26 6.62 -15.39 -26.39
N PRO A 27 5.85 -14.39 -26.81
CA PRO A 27 5.09 -13.60 -25.87
C PRO A 27 4.04 -14.44 -25.16
N SER A 28 3.79 -14.15 -23.90
CA SER A 28 2.70 -14.80 -23.16
C SER A 28 1.35 -14.52 -23.81
N ASP A 29 0.35 -15.36 -23.54
CA ASP A 29 -1.01 -15.17 -24.07
C ASP A 29 -1.63 -13.83 -23.63
N MET A 30 -1.23 -13.30 -22.49
CA MET A 30 -1.64 -11.98 -22.01
C MET A 30 -1.08 -10.89 -22.92
N VAL A 31 0.23 -10.91 -23.19
CA VAL A 31 0.90 -9.95 -24.05
C VAL A 31 0.35 -10.03 -25.49
N ARG A 32 0.09 -11.24 -26.00
CA ARG A 32 -0.55 -11.41 -27.34
C ARG A 32 -1.92 -10.75 -27.39
N ARG A 33 -2.75 -10.95 -26.37
CA ARG A 33 -4.09 -10.34 -26.31
C ARG A 33 -4.02 -8.81 -26.24
N GLU A 34 -3.09 -8.28 -25.48
CA GLU A 34 -2.89 -6.83 -25.40
C GLU A 34 -2.47 -6.24 -26.74
N TRP A 35 -1.50 -6.84 -27.42
CA TRP A 35 -1.13 -6.43 -28.78
C TRP A 35 -2.29 -6.54 -29.77
N HIS A 36 -3.05 -7.61 -29.69
CA HIS A 36 -4.22 -7.79 -30.55
C HIS A 36 -5.25 -6.68 -30.31
N SER A 37 -5.51 -6.34 -29.06
CA SER A 37 -6.45 -5.26 -28.69
C SER A 37 -5.99 -3.86 -29.14
N LEU A 38 -4.67 -3.65 -29.26
CA LEU A 38 -4.10 -2.38 -29.75
C LEU A 38 -4.09 -2.28 -31.28
N LEU A 39 -4.02 -3.39 -31.99
CA LEU A 39 -3.92 -3.45 -33.45
C LEU A 39 -5.29 -3.57 -34.12
N GLU A 40 -6.28 -4.09 -33.44
CA GLU A 40 -7.65 -4.13 -33.90
C GLU A 40 -8.42 -2.90 -33.40
N PRO A 41 -8.99 -2.05 -34.29
CA PRO A 41 -9.87 -0.97 -33.84
C PRO A 41 -11.12 -1.59 -33.22
N SER A 42 -11.08 -1.84 -31.94
CA SER A 42 -12.30 -2.19 -31.21
C SER A 42 -13.14 -0.93 -31.01
N GLU A 43 -14.45 -1.03 -31.26
CA GLU A 43 -15.41 -0.06 -30.75
C GLU A 43 -15.06 0.24 -29.27
N PRO A 44 -15.06 1.52 -28.85
CA PRO A 44 -14.77 1.85 -27.46
C PRO A 44 -15.76 1.09 -26.58
N GLN A 45 -15.27 0.00 -25.98
CA GLN A 45 -16.06 -0.74 -25.00
C GLN A 45 -16.36 0.24 -23.85
N PRO A 46 -17.61 0.32 -23.38
CA PRO A 46 -17.92 1.13 -22.23
C PRO A 46 -17.02 0.68 -21.09
N LEU A 47 -16.20 1.61 -20.65
CA LEU A 47 -15.05 1.35 -19.78
C LEU A 47 -15.40 0.58 -18.49
N TYR A 48 -16.68 0.56 -18.05
CA TYR A 48 -17.10 -0.25 -16.90
C TYR A 48 -18.61 -0.39 -16.84
N THR A 49 -19.10 -1.61 -16.90
CA THR A 49 -20.53 -1.96 -16.71
C THR A 49 -20.84 -2.47 -15.30
N VAL A 50 -19.83 -2.69 -14.46
CA VAL A 50 -20.04 -3.23 -13.11
C VAL A 50 -19.68 -2.17 -12.08
N ALA A 51 -20.70 -1.69 -11.36
CA ALA A 51 -20.48 -0.86 -10.18
C ALA A 51 -20.09 -1.78 -9.00
N VAL A 52 -18.90 -1.60 -8.48
CA VAL A 52 -18.46 -2.27 -7.26
C VAL A 52 -18.87 -1.44 -6.06
N ALA A 53 -19.62 -2.03 -5.14
CA ALA A 53 -19.98 -1.36 -3.89
C ALA A 53 -18.74 -1.11 -3.02
N PRO A 54 -18.72 -0.04 -2.19
CA PRO A 54 -17.61 0.19 -1.27
C PRO A 54 -17.33 -1.04 -0.41
N MET A 55 -16.10 -1.55 -0.46
CA MET A 55 -15.70 -2.75 0.28
C MET A 55 -15.28 -2.44 1.72
N LEU A 56 -14.59 -1.32 1.93
CA LEU A 56 -14.15 -0.90 3.25
C LEU A 56 -15.29 -0.18 3.97
N THR A 57 -15.64 -0.67 5.16
CA THR A 57 -16.63 -0.03 6.03
C THR A 57 -15.99 0.89 7.06
N THR A 58 -14.66 0.83 7.19
CA THR A 58 -13.89 1.64 8.15
C THR A 58 -13.77 3.08 7.68
N GLN A 59 -13.88 4.01 8.64
CA GLN A 59 -13.73 5.46 8.44
C GLN A 59 -12.61 5.98 9.35
N TRP A 60 -11.49 5.29 9.36
CA TRP A 60 -10.39 5.60 10.25
C TRP A 60 -9.63 6.84 9.81
N ARG A 61 -9.09 7.55 10.80
CA ARG A 61 -8.41 8.83 10.64
C ARG A 61 -6.98 8.76 11.14
N GLN A 62 -6.21 9.83 10.93
CA GLN A 62 -4.81 9.89 11.36
C GLN A 62 -4.61 10.52 12.75
N SER A 63 -5.67 11.12 13.31
CA SER A 63 -5.63 11.92 14.54
C SER A 63 -6.36 11.21 15.67
N THR A 64 -6.79 11.98 16.65
CA THR A 64 -7.41 11.57 17.92
C THR A 64 -8.11 10.22 17.91
N TYR A 65 -7.76 9.40 18.87
CA TYR A 65 -7.96 7.98 19.10
C TYR A 65 -7.05 7.08 18.25
N TYR A 66 -6.98 7.27 16.94
CA TYR A 66 -6.22 6.41 16.01
C TYR A 66 -4.70 6.56 16.18
N ASN A 67 -4.24 7.69 16.67
CA ASN A 67 -2.82 7.99 16.92
C ASN A 67 -2.41 7.84 18.40
N SER A 68 -3.22 7.20 19.21
CA SER A 68 -2.95 7.12 20.65
C SER A 68 -1.63 6.39 21.00
N MET A 69 -1.14 5.54 20.11
CA MET A 69 0.16 4.86 20.23
C MET A 69 1.32 5.60 19.55
N CYS A 70 1.02 6.63 18.74
CA CYS A 70 2.05 7.36 17.99
C CYS A 70 2.90 8.24 18.91
N PRO A 71 4.13 8.62 18.50
CA PRO A 71 5.01 9.46 19.30
C PRO A 71 4.35 10.76 19.78
N TYR A 72 4.68 11.16 21.00
CA TYR A 72 4.21 12.41 21.60
C TYR A 72 5.25 13.51 21.42
N ASN A 73 4.82 14.65 20.95
CA ASN A 73 5.67 15.83 20.80
C ASN A 73 5.45 16.77 22.00
N SER A 74 6.42 16.80 22.90
CA SER A 74 6.37 17.61 24.12
C SER A 74 6.34 19.12 23.86
N SER A 75 6.93 19.57 22.75
CA SER A 75 6.97 20.97 22.38
C SER A 75 5.61 21.51 21.92
N SER A 76 4.82 20.68 21.23
CA SER A 76 3.47 21.04 20.77
C SER A 76 2.36 20.56 21.70
N GLY A 77 2.66 19.71 22.68
CA GLY A 77 1.67 19.11 23.55
C GLY A 77 0.74 18.11 22.84
N GLN A 78 1.14 17.56 21.70
CA GLN A 78 0.29 16.71 20.86
C GLN A 78 0.98 15.43 20.43
N ARG A 79 0.20 14.39 20.14
CA ARG A 79 0.72 13.23 19.43
C ARG A 79 0.87 13.54 17.95
N THR A 80 1.83 12.87 17.32
CA THR A 80 1.99 12.91 15.87
C THR A 80 0.77 12.30 15.17
N LEU A 81 0.54 12.68 13.92
CA LEU A 81 -0.41 11.98 13.06
C LEU A 81 0.07 10.57 12.79
N ALA A 82 -0.87 9.64 12.66
CA ALA A 82 -0.55 8.24 12.36
C ALA A 82 0.05 8.03 10.96
N GLY A 83 -0.28 8.91 10.02
CA GLY A 83 0.14 8.84 8.62
C GLY A 83 -0.85 8.11 7.71
N CYS A 84 -1.08 8.67 6.52
CA CYS A 84 -2.05 8.14 5.57
C CYS A 84 -1.71 6.71 5.12
N VAL A 85 -0.44 6.39 4.91
CA VAL A 85 0.02 5.04 4.53
C VAL A 85 -0.34 4.03 5.62
N ALA A 86 -0.08 4.35 6.89
CA ALA A 86 -0.41 3.47 8.02
C ALA A 86 -1.92 3.22 8.13
N VAL A 87 -2.73 4.28 7.97
CA VAL A 87 -4.20 4.17 8.03
C VAL A 87 -4.73 3.34 6.86
N ALA A 88 -4.22 3.56 5.65
CA ALA A 88 -4.62 2.79 4.47
C ALA A 88 -4.28 1.29 4.64
N MET A 89 -3.04 0.97 5.03
CA MET A 89 -2.63 -0.41 5.32
C MET A 89 -3.52 -1.04 6.39
N ALA A 90 -3.75 -0.35 7.51
CA ALA A 90 -4.54 -0.86 8.62
C ALA A 90 -6.01 -1.12 8.21
N GLN A 91 -6.61 -0.29 7.36
CA GLN A 91 -7.97 -0.52 6.85
C GLN A 91 -8.05 -1.73 5.92
N VAL A 92 -7.08 -1.94 5.06
CA VAL A 92 -6.99 -3.17 4.22
C VAL A 92 -6.81 -4.41 5.11
N MET A 93 -5.91 -4.33 6.11
CA MET A 93 -5.71 -5.42 7.08
C MET A 93 -6.99 -5.72 7.87
N ARG A 94 -7.75 -4.69 8.26
CA ARG A 94 -9.04 -4.83 8.95
C ARG A 94 -10.12 -5.47 8.07
N TYR A 95 -10.14 -5.16 6.78
CA TYR A 95 -11.04 -5.78 5.81
C TYR A 95 -10.84 -7.29 5.77
N TRP A 96 -9.59 -7.74 5.69
CA TRP A 96 -9.23 -9.15 5.65
C TRP A 96 -9.19 -9.82 7.04
N GLN A 97 -9.22 -9.04 8.12
CA GLN A 97 -8.94 -9.50 9.50
C GLN A 97 -7.66 -10.35 9.55
N HIS A 98 -6.62 -9.86 8.89
CA HIS A 98 -5.36 -10.57 8.68
C HIS A 98 -4.16 -9.63 8.90
N PRO A 99 -3.09 -10.17 9.56
CA PRO A 99 -2.96 -11.49 10.17
C PRO A 99 -3.58 -11.56 11.57
N GLN A 100 -3.78 -12.74 12.11
CA GLN A 100 -4.14 -12.89 13.53
C GLN A 100 -3.00 -12.43 14.43
N GLN A 101 -1.76 -12.74 14.06
CA GLN A 101 -0.52 -12.34 14.71
C GLN A 101 0.51 -12.01 13.64
N GLY A 102 1.31 -10.96 13.81
CA GLY A 102 2.35 -10.60 12.86
C GLY A 102 3.59 -11.48 12.99
N THR A 103 4.67 -11.08 12.31
CA THR A 103 5.95 -11.81 12.31
C THR A 103 7.09 -10.84 12.60
N GLY A 104 7.98 -11.21 13.51
CA GLY A 104 9.18 -10.46 13.85
C GLY A 104 8.89 -9.09 14.44
N SER A 105 9.84 -8.19 14.33
CA SER A 105 9.78 -6.83 14.85
C SER A 105 10.46 -5.85 13.91
N ASN A 106 10.18 -4.57 14.08
CA ASN A 106 10.92 -3.50 13.43
C ASN A 106 11.29 -2.41 14.43
N THR A 107 12.50 -1.88 14.27
CA THR A 107 13.03 -0.78 15.08
C THR A 107 13.82 0.17 14.20
N TYR A 108 13.53 1.46 14.34
CA TYR A 108 14.29 2.51 13.66
C TYR A 108 14.42 3.75 14.53
N THR A 109 15.32 4.65 14.18
CA THR A 109 15.59 5.87 14.94
C THR A 109 15.04 7.08 14.20
N SER A 110 14.17 7.82 14.86
CA SER A 110 13.73 9.15 14.44
C SER A 110 14.65 10.20 15.06
N SER A 111 15.05 11.19 14.29
CA SER A 111 15.84 12.32 14.81
C SER A 111 15.09 13.15 15.85
N THR A 112 13.76 13.16 15.80
CA THR A 112 12.90 13.95 16.70
C THR A 112 12.36 13.13 17.87
N TYR A 113 12.03 11.85 17.65
CA TYR A 113 11.31 11.03 18.64
C TYR A 113 12.16 9.87 19.19
N GLY A 114 13.43 9.79 18.83
CA GLY A 114 14.31 8.72 19.29
C GLY A 114 13.98 7.36 18.67
N THR A 115 14.18 6.31 19.42
CA THR A 115 13.92 4.94 18.96
C THR A 115 12.43 4.65 18.94
N ILE A 116 11.95 4.19 17.79
CA ILE A 116 10.56 3.77 17.55
C ILE A 116 10.59 2.29 17.17
N SER A 117 9.77 1.48 17.85
CA SER A 117 9.76 0.03 17.65
C SER A 117 8.37 -0.57 17.79
N ALA A 118 8.15 -1.70 17.13
CA ALA A 118 6.99 -2.55 17.31
C ALA A 118 7.38 -4.02 17.18
N ASP A 119 6.80 -4.86 18.03
CA ASP A 119 6.96 -6.31 18.02
C ASP A 119 5.69 -6.94 17.46
N PHE A 120 5.71 -7.21 16.17
CA PHE A 120 4.58 -7.80 15.46
C PHE A 120 4.38 -9.26 15.84
N GLY A 121 5.49 -9.98 16.05
CA GLY A 121 5.50 -11.41 16.33
C GLY A 121 4.91 -11.76 17.70
N ASN A 122 4.91 -10.84 18.66
CA ASN A 122 4.30 -11.02 19.97
C ASN A 122 2.96 -10.28 20.13
N THR A 123 2.38 -9.79 19.02
CA THR A 123 1.12 -9.05 19.05
C THR A 123 0.01 -9.80 18.34
N THR A 124 -1.05 -10.15 19.08
CA THR A 124 -2.30 -10.65 18.51
C THR A 124 -3.23 -9.47 18.25
N TYR A 125 -3.75 -9.37 17.03
CA TYR A 125 -4.67 -8.30 16.63
C TYR A 125 -6.11 -8.67 16.99
N ALA A 126 -6.75 -7.89 17.86
CA ALA A 126 -8.11 -8.11 18.33
C ALA A 126 -9.15 -7.58 17.32
N TRP A 127 -9.32 -8.27 16.21
CA TRP A 127 -10.17 -7.82 15.09
C TRP A 127 -11.62 -7.55 15.50
N SER A 128 -12.18 -8.31 16.44
CA SER A 128 -13.53 -8.12 16.98
C SER A 128 -13.71 -6.78 17.69
N ASP A 129 -12.62 -6.23 18.24
CA ASP A 129 -12.66 -4.99 19.01
C ASP A 129 -12.41 -3.74 18.16
N MET A 130 -12.22 -3.91 16.85
CA MET A 130 -11.95 -2.83 15.91
C MET A 130 -13.23 -2.37 15.20
N PRO A 131 -13.92 -1.32 15.69
CA PRO A 131 -15.13 -0.79 15.08
C PRO A 131 -14.82 -0.05 13.77
N ALA A 132 -15.85 0.20 12.98
CA ALA A 132 -15.75 0.99 11.75
C ALA A 132 -15.28 2.43 12.02
N THR A 133 -15.59 2.99 13.16
CA THR A 133 -15.23 4.36 13.55
C THR A 133 -14.99 4.42 15.07
N LEU A 134 -13.96 5.16 15.48
CA LEU A 134 -13.74 5.51 16.90
C LEU A 134 -14.35 6.88 17.21
N THR A 135 -14.98 6.97 18.37
CA THR A 135 -15.63 8.16 18.90
C THR A 135 -15.24 8.39 20.36
N ALA A 136 -15.69 9.48 20.95
CA ALA A 136 -15.47 9.76 22.36
C ALA A 136 -16.12 8.74 23.31
N THR A 137 -17.04 7.92 22.82
CA THR A 137 -17.72 6.87 23.59
C THR A 137 -17.17 5.45 23.31
N SER A 138 -16.16 5.35 22.46
CA SER A 138 -15.48 4.06 22.20
C SER A 138 -14.77 3.57 23.47
N SER A 139 -14.83 2.26 23.72
CA SER A 139 -14.11 1.67 24.83
C SER A 139 -12.59 1.78 24.67
N ASP A 140 -11.87 1.76 25.78
CA ASP A 140 -10.40 1.76 25.76
C ASP A 140 -9.85 0.56 24.99
N ALA A 141 -10.52 -0.59 25.05
CA ALA A 141 -10.14 -1.77 24.27
C ALA A 141 -10.25 -1.53 22.77
N ALA A 142 -11.32 -0.89 22.31
CA ALA A 142 -11.49 -0.55 20.89
C ALA A 142 -10.43 0.47 20.43
N VAL A 143 -10.18 1.49 21.24
CA VAL A 143 -9.13 2.47 20.94
C VAL A 143 -7.76 1.81 20.89
N ALA A 144 -7.42 0.98 21.88
CA ALA A 144 -6.15 0.26 21.93
C ALA A 144 -5.98 -0.69 20.73
N ALA A 145 -7.01 -1.46 20.38
CA ALA A 145 -6.96 -2.40 19.26
C ALA A 145 -6.66 -1.69 17.94
N VAL A 146 -7.42 -0.64 17.60
CA VAL A 146 -7.23 0.11 16.36
C VAL A 146 -5.90 0.87 16.35
N ALA A 147 -5.57 1.57 17.44
CA ALA A 147 -4.34 2.35 17.52
C ALA A 147 -3.08 1.49 17.46
N THR A 148 -3.10 0.28 18.06
CA THR A 148 -2.00 -0.68 17.95
C THR A 148 -1.80 -1.09 16.50
N LEU A 149 -2.87 -1.48 15.79
CA LEU A 149 -2.77 -1.87 14.38
C LEU A 149 -2.22 -0.74 13.51
N VAL A 150 -2.77 0.48 13.67
CA VAL A 150 -2.36 1.66 12.91
C VAL A 150 -0.90 2.03 13.22
N PHE A 151 -0.50 2.00 14.49
CA PHE A 151 0.89 2.25 14.90
C PHE A 151 1.84 1.19 14.34
N HIS A 152 1.48 -0.08 14.41
CA HIS A 152 2.28 -1.17 13.86
C HIS A 152 2.43 -1.04 12.34
N ALA A 153 1.35 -0.72 11.61
CA ALA A 153 1.45 -0.40 10.19
C ALA A 153 2.43 0.76 9.91
N GLY A 154 2.39 1.81 10.74
CA GLY A 154 3.33 2.93 10.64
C GLY A 154 4.77 2.53 10.92
N VAL A 155 5.02 1.77 12.00
CA VAL A 155 6.37 1.30 12.33
C VAL A 155 6.92 0.39 11.26
N SER A 156 6.09 -0.47 10.68
CA SER A 156 6.50 -1.42 9.63
C SER A 156 7.04 -0.77 8.36
N VAL A 157 6.70 0.49 8.12
CA VAL A 157 7.14 1.30 6.97
C VAL A 157 8.14 2.40 7.33
N ASN A 158 8.71 2.37 8.54
CA ASN A 158 9.60 3.40 9.07
C ASN A 158 8.99 4.82 8.94
N MET A 159 7.76 4.97 9.40
CA MET A 159 7.00 6.23 9.29
C MET A 159 7.82 7.42 9.81
N SER A 160 7.97 8.44 8.98
CA SER A 160 8.46 9.74 9.39
C SER A 160 7.34 10.50 10.09
N TYR A 161 7.26 10.37 11.40
CA TYR A 161 6.20 10.95 12.19
C TYR A 161 6.34 12.46 12.36
N GLY A 162 5.22 13.19 12.31
CA GLY A 162 5.13 14.61 12.57
C GLY A 162 3.74 15.02 13.03
N THR A 163 3.62 16.19 13.68
CA THR A 163 2.34 16.70 14.21
C THR A 163 1.45 17.32 13.13
N SER A 164 2.03 17.80 12.04
CA SER A 164 1.30 18.37 10.89
C SER A 164 1.17 17.39 9.73
N ALA A 165 2.16 16.52 9.56
CA ALA A 165 2.15 15.47 8.53
C ALA A 165 3.05 14.31 8.96
N SER A 166 2.65 13.08 8.62
CA SER A 166 3.49 11.88 8.73
C SER A 166 3.53 11.19 7.37
N SER A 167 4.71 10.73 6.96
CA SER A 167 4.93 10.19 5.62
C SER A 167 5.73 8.89 5.63
N ALA A 168 5.44 8.02 4.67
CA ALA A 168 6.17 6.79 4.40
C ALA A 168 6.12 6.46 2.91
N THR A 169 7.02 5.60 2.45
CA THR A 169 7.07 5.18 1.05
C THR A 169 6.06 4.04 0.82
N THR A 170 5.17 4.22 -0.16
CA THR A 170 4.17 3.19 -0.52
C THR A 170 4.75 2.14 -1.46
N ALA A 171 5.48 2.60 -2.50
CA ALA A 171 6.07 1.75 -3.53
C ALA A 171 7.44 2.28 -3.93
N SER A 172 8.37 1.38 -4.26
CA SER A 172 9.68 1.75 -4.80
C SER A 172 9.91 1.05 -6.12
N SER A 173 10.30 1.82 -7.14
CA SER A 173 10.55 1.28 -8.49
C SER A 173 11.91 0.58 -8.62
N ASN A 174 12.93 0.94 -7.83
CA ASN A 174 14.33 0.65 -8.18
C ASN A 174 15.23 0.19 -7.02
N ASN A 175 14.73 0.11 -5.79
CA ASN A 175 15.58 -0.29 -4.66
C ASN A 175 14.90 -1.33 -3.78
N ILE A 176 15.38 -2.56 -3.91
CA ILE A 176 14.91 -3.71 -3.11
C ILE A 176 15.06 -3.51 -1.60
N ASN A 177 15.93 -2.59 -1.18
CA ASN A 177 16.15 -2.30 0.24
C ASN A 177 15.24 -1.18 0.79
N THR A 178 14.46 -0.51 -0.07
CA THR A 178 13.53 0.51 0.40
C THR A 178 12.39 -0.13 1.19
N VAL A 179 12.13 0.38 2.38
CA VAL A 179 10.98 -0.03 3.19
C VAL A 179 9.72 0.59 2.60
N THR A 180 8.80 -0.26 2.15
CA THR A 180 7.55 0.15 1.50
C THR A 180 6.36 -0.57 2.11
N ALA A 181 5.15 -0.06 1.87
CA ALA A 181 3.91 -0.71 2.30
C ALA A 181 3.80 -2.16 1.79
N GLU A 182 4.10 -2.39 0.51
CA GLU A 182 4.14 -3.73 -0.08
C GLU A 182 5.07 -4.67 0.69
N ARG A 183 6.33 -4.23 0.88
CA ARG A 183 7.33 -5.05 1.57
C ARG A 183 6.93 -5.32 3.01
N ALA A 184 6.40 -4.30 3.72
CA ALA A 184 5.94 -4.43 5.09
C ALA A 184 4.80 -5.45 5.22
N LEU A 185 3.80 -5.39 4.33
CA LEU A 185 2.69 -6.33 4.31
C LEU A 185 3.17 -7.78 4.13
N ARG A 186 4.13 -8.01 3.24
CA ARG A 186 4.70 -9.36 3.03
C ARG A 186 5.59 -9.81 4.18
N THR A 187 6.44 -8.93 4.70
CA THR A 187 7.47 -9.30 5.67
C THR A 187 6.91 -9.50 7.06
N TYR A 188 6.04 -8.60 7.51
CA TYR A 188 5.57 -8.57 8.89
C TYR A 188 4.14 -9.05 9.06
N PHE A 189 3.33 -8.99 8.01
CA PHE A 189 1.90 -9.28 8.10
C PHE A 189 1.44 -10.48 7.27
N GLY A 190 2.37 -11.27 6.74
CA GLY A 190 2.07 -12.56 6.12
C GLY A 190 1.25 -12.48 4.83
N TYR A 191 1.25 -11.33 4.14
CA TYR A 191 0.63 -11.22 2.83
C TYR A 191 1.43 -12.01 1.79
N THR A 192 0.74 -12.48 0.75
CA THR A 192 1.33 -13.34 -0.28
C THR A 192 2.52 -12.68 -0.98
N PRO A 193 3.54 -13.46 -1.36
CA PRO A 193 4.66 -12.97 -2.17
C PRO A 193 4.24 -12.37 -3.52
N THR A 194 3.03 -12.68 -4.01
CA THR A 194 2.48 -12.12 -5.25
C THR A 194 1.89 -10.73 -5.07
N LEU A 195 1.73 -10.25 -3.82
CA LEU A 195 1.38 -8.87 -3.56
C LEU A 195 2.49 -7.96 -4.11
N HIS A 196 2.14 -7.02 -4.96
CA HIS A 196 3.07 -6.05 -5.53
C HIS A 196 2.40 -4.70 -5.73
N SER A 197 3.19 -3.66 -5.62
CA SER A 197 2.74 -2.30 -5.90
C SER A 197 2.95 -1.95 -7.36
N ILE A 198 1.98 -1.25 -7.94
CA ILE A 198 2.02 -0.79 -9.31
C ILE A 198 1.81 0.72 -9.32
N ARG A 199 2.52 1.40 -10.19
CA ARG A 199 2.38 2.84 -10.39
C ARG A 199 1.63 3.10 -11.68
N LYS A 200 0.65 4.00 -11.62
CA LYS A 200 -0.14 4.41 -12.79
C LYS A 200 0.73 4.88 -13.94
N GLU A 201 1.80 5.63 -13.64
CA GLU A 201 2.71 6.19 -14.64
C GLU A 201 3.40 5.12 -15.49
N ALA A 202 3.47 3.89 -14.99
CA ALA A 202 4.08 2.77 -15.72
C ALA A 202 3.13 2.09 -16.71
N LEU A 203 1.83 2.35 -16.63
CA LEU A 203 0.82 1.52 -17.31
C LEU A 203 -0.06 2.29 -18.34
N GLY A 204 -0.17 3.59 -18.20
CA GLY A 204 -1.21 4.34 -18.92
C GLY A 204 -2.63 4.11 -18.34
N ASP A 205 -3.57 4.96 -18.76
CA ASP A 205 -4.90 5.04 -18.11
C ASP A 205 -5.75 3.78 -18.30
N SER A 206 -5.76 3.20 -19.48
CA SER A 206 -6.63 2.05 -19.79
C SER A 206 -6.22 0.82 -18.98
N LEU A 207 -4.96 0.43 -19.06
CA LEU A 207 -4.45 -0.75 -18.34
C LEU A 207 -4.52 -0.56 -16.81
N TRP A 208 -4.25 0.66 -16.33
CA TRP A 208 -4.42 0.99 -14.92
C TRP A 208 -5.85 0.76 -14.44
N MET A 209 -6.83 1.24 -15.20
CA MET A 209 -8.25 1.07 -14.86
C MET A 209 -8.71 -0.38 -14.95
N ASP A 210 -8.24 -1.15 -15.92
CA ASP A 210 -8.53 -2.57 -16.04
C ASP A 210 -8.01 -3.38 -14.86
N MET A 211 -6.79 -3.06 -14.41
CA MET A 211 -6.20 -3.69 -13.23
C MET A 211 -6.98 -3.36 -11.97
N LEU A 212 -7.31 -2.10 -11.73
CA LEU A 212 -8.13 -1.69 -10.59
C LEU A 212 -9.47 -2.43 -10.59
N ASN A 213 -10.15 -2.48 -11.73
CA ASN A 213 -11.42 -3.20 -11.84
C ASN A 213 -11.30 -4.68 -11.57
N THR A 214 -10.26 -5.31 -12.11
CA THR A 214 -10.02 -6.74 -11.90
C THR A 214 -9.89 -7.04 -10.40
N GLU A 215 -9.15 -6.22 -9.67
CA GLU A 215 -8.98 -6.38 -8.22
C GLU A 215 -10.31 -6.09 -7.48
N LEU A 216 -10.97 -4.99 -7.80
CA LEU A 216 -12.21 -4.60 -7.13
C LEU A 216 -13.36 -5.59 -7.38
N VAL A 217 -13.54 -6.06 -8.61
CA VAL A 217 -14.57 -7.07 -8.95
C VAL A 217 -14.28 -8.40 -8.26
N ALA A 218 -13.01 -8.73 -8.06
CA ALA A 218 -12.61 -9.92 -7.30
C ALA A 218 -12.70 -9.74 -5.77
N GLY A 219 -13.20 -8.59 -5.28
CA GLY A 219 -13.34 -8.32 -3.84
C GLY A 219 -12.01 -8.03 -3.14
N ARG A 220 -11.00 -7.60 -3.88
CA ARG A 220 -9.69 -7.25 -3.32
C ARG A 220 -9.53 -5.73 -3.29
N PRO A 221 -9.47 -5.12 -2.09
CA PRO A 221 -9.25 -3.69 -1.94
C PRO A 221 -7.84 -3.29 -2.43
N VAL A 222 -7.75 -2.16 -3.10
CA VAL A 222 -6.54 -1.60 -3.70
C VAL A 222 -6.24 -0.22 -3.11
#